data_910dba37d7bfa7c407ba1a8d88d53db5
#
_entry.id   910dba37d7bfa7c407ba1a8d88d53db5
#
_cell.length_a   1.000
_cell.length_b   1.000
_cell.length_c   1.000
_cell.angle_alpha   90.00
_cell.angle_beta   90.00
_cell.angle_gamma   90.00
#
_symmetry.space_group_name_H-M   'P 1'
#
loop_
_entity.id
_entity.type
_entity.pdbx_description
1 polymer ?
#
loop_
_entity_poly.entity_id
_entity_poly.type
_entity_poly.pdbx_seq_one_letter_code
_entity_poly.pdbx_strand_id
1 'polypeptide(L)'
;MSGPGAGRFRTGPAQEPAKGALVNHALLYIEDDDNNISLVQALIKRRPHIELHVATNGRDGVQAALDRHPGLILLDNRLPDATGGEILRKLLSATATAAIPVVAFTSDSGDVIDELLANGAAESIAKPFDIHQFMAIIDRYLP
;
A
#
# COMPACT_ATOMS: atom_id res chain seq x y z
N MET A 1 4.04 14.14 -14.44
CA MET A 1 3.51 13.59 -14.33
C MET A 1 3.19 12.81 -14.23
N SER A 2 3.77 12.92 -13.71
CA SER A 2 3.36 12.18 -13.39
C SER A 2 3.38 11.53 -13.17
N GLY A 3 3.98 11.57 -12.79
CA GLY A 3 3.79 10.92 -12.45
C GLY A 3 4.19 10.42 -12.23
N PRO A 4 4.40 10.18 -11.93
CA PRO A 4 4.51 9.65 -11.58
C PRO A 4 4.76 9.27 -11.42
N GLY A 5 5.28 9.37 -11.19
CA GLY A 5 5.16 8.91 -11.02
C GLY A 5 5.55 8.82 -10.85
N ALA A 6 5.90 8.89 -10.70
CA ALA A 6 5.86 8.69 -10.53
C ALA A 6 6.14 8.67 -10.23
N GLY A 7 6.61 8.79 -10.03
CA GLY A 7 6.38 8.60 -9.71
C GLY A 7 6.75 8.75 -9.35
N ARG A 8 7.02 8.95 -9.22
CA ARG A 8 6.85 9.00 -8.84
C ARG A 8 6.92 9.34 -8.30
N PHE A 9 7.15 9.66 -7.75
CA PHE A 9 6.58 9.92 -7.21
C PHE A 9 6.47 10.40 -7.47
N ARG A 10 6.37 10.80 -7.41
CA ARG A 10 5.70 11.25 -7.50
C ARG A 10 5.59 11.80 -7.46
N THR A 11 5.82 12.05 -7.35
CA THR A 11 5.27 12.46 -7.34
C THR A 11 5.05 12.77 -7.56
N GLY A 12 5.15 13.21 -7.87
CA GLY A 12 4.48 13.52 -8.10
C GLY A 12 4.19 13.80 -8.05
N PRO A 13 5.10 13.95 -8.79
CA PRO A 13 4.58 14.66 -7.99
C PRO A 13 3.73 14.20 -7.21
N ALA A 14 4.23 13.59 -6.33
CA ALA A 14 3.00 13.34 -5.77
C ALA A 14 2.15 14.51 -6.04
N GLN A 15 1.11 14.27 -6.60
CA GLN A 15 0.22 15.32 -6.87
C GLN A 15 -0.52 15.71 -5.64
N GLU A 16 -0.53 16.98 -5.36
CA GLU A 16 -1.38 17.46 -4.29
C GLU A 16 -2.84 17.38 -4.74
N PRO A 17 -3.75 17.08 -3.83
CA PRO A 17 -5.16 17.15 -4.15
C PRO A 17 -5.54 18.58 -4.54
N ALA A 18 -6.47 18.70 -5.43
CA ALA A 18 -7.00 20.02 -5.78
C ALA A 18 -7.57 20.69 -4.54
N LYS A 19 -7.50 22.01 -4.51
CA LYS A 19 -8.04 22.77 -3.38
C LYS A 19 -9.53 22.44 -3.21
N GLY A 20 -9.91 22.05 -2.01
CA GLY A 20 -11.26 21.64 -1.72
C GLY A 20 -11.54 20.17 -1.94
N ALA A 21 -10.63 19.45 -2.57
CA ALA A 21 -10.79 18.00 -2.72
C ALA A 21 -10.58 17.31 -1.40
N LEU A 22 -11.32 16.22 -1.18
CA LEU A 22 -11.14 15.40 0.01
C LEU A 22 -9.87 14.57 -0.15
N VAL A 23 -9.04 14.59 0.89
CA VAL A 23 -7.89 13.68 0.97
C VAL A 23 -8.43 12.32 1.34
N ASN A 24 -8.02 11.29 0.60
CA ASN A 24 -8.44 9.93 0.90
C ASN A 24 -7.50 9.33 1.94
N HIS A 25 -7.99 9.17 3.15
CA HIS A 25 -7.24 8.60 4.26
C HIS A 25 -7.52 7.12 4.48
N ALA A 26 -8.07 6.43 3.49
CA ALA A 26 -8.26 5.00 3.57
C ALA A 26 -6.94 4.28 3.33
N LEU A 27 -6.64 3.32 4.18
CA LEU A 27 -5.48 2.44 4.08
C LEU A 27 -5.98 1.04 3.82
N LEU A 28 -5.53 0.42 2.75
CA LEU A 28 -5.84 -0.98 2.47
C LEU A 28 -4.62 -1.83 2.80
N TYR A 29 -4.80 -2.81 3.67
CA TYR A 29 -3.76 -3.76 4.04
C TYR A 29 -4.14 -5.15 3.53
N ILE A 30 -3.34 -5.70 2.63
CA ILE A 30 -3.57 -7.02 2.03
C ILE A 30 -2.61 -8.00 2.70
N GLU A 31 -3.15 -8.83 3.59
CA GLU A 31 -2.38 -9.68 4.48
C GLU A 31 -3.29 -10.78 5.03
N ASP A 32 -2.81 -12.02 5.09
CA ASP A 32 -3.60 -13.12 5.64
C ASP A 32 -3.19 -13.55 7.05
N ASP A 33 -2.09 -13.05 7.59
CA ASP A 33 -1.62 -13.43 8.92
C ASP A 33 -2.29 -12.58 9.99
N ASP A 34 -3.04 -13.23 10.88
CA ASP A 34 -3.82 -12.54 11.93
C ASP A 34 -2.94 -11.75 12.88
N ASN A 35 -1.74 -12.23 13.19
CA ASN A 35 -0.84 -11.53 14.11
C ASN A 35 -0.35 -10.22 13.50
N ASN A 36 0.00 -10.23 12.22
CA ASN A 36 0.41 -9.02 11.52
C ASN A 36 -0.76 -8.04 11.41
N ILE A 37 -1.94 -8.55 11.11
CA ILE A 37 -3.13 -7.71 11.01
C ILE A 37 -3.43 -7.03 12.35
N SER A 38 -3.39 -7.78 13.44
CA SER A 38 -3.65 -7.24 14.79
C SER A 38 -2.66 -6.15 15.16
N LEU A 39 -1.39 -6.36 14.83
CA LEU A 39 -0.36 -5.36 15.12
C LEU A 39 -0.58 -4.07 14.35
N VAL A 40 -0.85 -4.17 13.06
CA VAL A 40 -1.10 -2.98 12.23
C VAL A 40 -2.37 -2.28 12.68
N GLN A 41 -3.42 -3.03 13.03
CA GLN A 41 -4.64 -2.43 13.56
C GLN A 41 -4.36 -1.60 14.81
N ALA A 42 -3.54 -2.14 15.73
CA ALA A 42 -3.19 -1.44 16.96
C ALA A 42 -2.39 -0.17 16.67
N LEU A 43 -1.48 -0.21 15.72
CA LEU A 43 -0.66 0.94 15.35
C LEU A 43 -1.49 2.03 14.67
N ILE A 44 -2.40 1.64 13.79
CA ILE A 44 -3.22 2.60 13.05
C ILE A 44 -4.23 3.31 13.97
N LYS A 45 -4.58 2.72 15.11
CA LYS A 45 -5.41 3.40 16.10
C LYS A 45 -4.79 4.70 16.60
N ARG A 46 -3.48 4.86 16.47
CA ARG A 46 -2.77 6.09 16.80
C ARG A 46 -3.02 7.22 15.80
N ARG A 47 -3.71 6.91 14.71
CA ARG A 47 -4.05 7.87 13.65
C ARG A 47 -5.55 7.78 13.39
N PRO A 48 -6.37 8.38 14.26
CA PRO A 48 -7.83 8.20 14.16
C PRO A 48 -8.45 8.71 12.86
N HIS A 49 -7.72 9.52 12.10
CA HIS A 49 -8.21 10.00 10.80
C HIS A 49 -8.07 8.94 9.70
N ILE A 50 -7.34 7.84 9.95
CA ILE A 50 -7.12 6.80 8.94
C ILE A 50 -8.18 5.72 9.07
N GLU A 51 -8.81 5.38 7.97
CA GLU A 51 -9.75 4.29 7.89
C GLU A 51 -9.03 3.06 7.33
N LEU A 52 -8.86 2.03 8.18
CA LEU A 52 -8.14 0.82 7.79
C LEU A 52 -9.11 -0.23 7.25
N HIS A 53 -8.80 -0.75 6.08
CA HIS A 53 -9.48 -1.89 5.49
C HIS A 53 -8.48 -3.02 5.32
N VAL A 54 -8.90 -4.24 5.65
CA VAL A 54 -8.05 -5.42 5.56
C VAL A 54 -8.66 -6.40 4.57
N ALA A 55 -7.84 -6.90 3.66
CA ALA A 55 -8.20 -8.00 2.79
C ALA A 55 -7.23 -9.14 3.05
N THR A 56 -7.73 -10.37 3.16
CA THR A 56 -6.91 -11.51 3.56
C THR A 56 -6.45 -12.38 2.41
N ASN A 57 -6.72 -11.96 1.20
CA ASN A 57 -6.25 -12.64 -0.01
C ASN A 57 -6.14 -11.61 -1.15
N GLY A 58 -5.49 -12.01 -2.23
CA GLY A 58 -5.21 -11.11 -3.33
C GLY A 58 -6.46 -10.68 -4.07
N ARG A 59 -7.39 -11.60 -4.31
CA ARG A 59 -8.63 -11.30 -5.01
C ARG A 59 -9.44 -10.23 -4.29
N ASP A 60 -9.65 -10.42 -2.98
CA ASP A 60 -10.40 -9.45 -2.19
C ASP A 60 -9.63 -8.13 -2.08
N GLY A 61 -8.30 -8.21 -2.05
CA GLY A 61 -7.46 -7.01 -2.02
C GLY A 61 -7.64 -6.15 -3.26
N VAL A 62 -7.59 -6.76 -4.44
CA VAL A 62 -7.80 -6.02 -5.69
C VAL A 62 -9.20 -5.43 -5.74
N GLN A 63 -10.21 -6.22 -5.33
CA GLN A 63 -11.59 -5.74 -5.33
C GLN A 63 -11.78 -4.57 -4.36
N ALA A 64 -11.17 -4.66 -3.18
CA ALA A 64 -11.25 -3.57 -2.20
C ALA A 64 -10.58 -2.29 -2.74
N ALA A 65 -9.46 -2.44 -3.45
CA ALA A 65 -8.80 -1.29 -4.05
C ALA A 65 -9.69 -0.63 -5.11
N LEU A 66 -10.37 -1.43 -5.92
CA LEU A 66 -11.28 -0.91 -6.94
C LEU A 66 -12.50 -0.22 -6.33
N ASP A 67 -13.03 -0.77 -5.24
CA ASP A 67 -14.26 -0.26 -4.63
C ASP A 67 -14.00 0.98 -3.78
N ARG A 68 -12.85 1.04 -3.09
CA ARG A 68 -12.61 2.05 -2.06
C ARG A 68 -11.59 3.12 -2.46
N HIS A 69 -10.79 2.88 -3.48
CA HIS A 69 -9.76 3.79 -3.95
C HIS A 69 -8.90 4.34 -2.79
N PRO A 70 -8.22 3.44 -2.03
CA PRO A 70 -7.46 3.90 -0.86
C PRO A 70 -6.33 4.83 -1.25
N GLY A 71 -5.89 5.63 -0.29
CA GLY A 71 -4.73 6.51 -0.49
C GLY A 71 -3.39 5.79 -0.39
N LEU A 72 -3.39 4.59 0.17
CA LEU A 72 -2.19 3.77 0.31
C LEU A 72 -2.58 2.31 0.41
N ILE A 73 -1.78 1.43 -0.21
CA ILE A 73 -1.94 -0.02 -0.10
C ILE A 73 -0.65 -0.59 0.51
N LEU A 74 -0.80 -1.34 1.60
CA LEU A 74 0.27 -2.18 2.14
C LEU A 74 0.04 -3.60 1.63
N LEU A 75 1.05 -4.19 0.99
CA LEU A 75 0.89 -5.45 0.27
C LEU A 75 1.93 -6.46 0.70
N ASP A 76 1.48 -7.59 1.25
CA ASP A 76 2.34 -8.72 1.51
C ASP A 76 2.61 -9.48 0.22
N ASN A 77 3.77 -10.15 0.14
CA ASN A 77 4.10 -10.93 -1.05
C ASN A 77 3.47 -12.32 -1.06
N ARG A 78 3.20 -12.90 0.11
CA ARG A 78 2.71 -14.27 0.19
C ARG A 78 1.27 -14.30 0.64
N LEU A 79 0.38 -14.47 -0.32
CA LEU A 79 -1.04 -14.55 -0.06
C LEU A 79 -1.53 -15.95 -0.47
N PRO A 80 -2.66 -16.42 0.06
CA PRO A 80 -3.11 -17.79 -0.23
C PRO A 80 -3.43 -18.04 -1.70
N ASP A 81 -3.78 -17.00 -2.45
CA ASP A 81 -4.23 -17.13 -3.84
C ASP A 81 -3.30 -16.47 -4.86
N ALA A 82 -2.29 -15.71 -4.41
CA ALA A 82 -1.44 -14.95 -5.34
C ALA A 82 -0.19 -14.47 -4.65
N THR A 83 0.81 -14.08 -5.45
CA THR A 83 1.98 -13.36 -4.94
C THR A 83 1.72 -11.87 -4.95
N GLY A 84 2.48 -11.12 -4.15
CA GLY A 84 2.42 -9.66 -4.18
C GLY A 84 2.73 -9.09 -5.56
N GLY A 85 3.66 -9.70 -6.29
CA GLY A 85 3.97 -9.26 -7.64
C GLY A 85 2.81 -9.39 -8.60
N GLU A 86 2.04 -10.47 -8.49
CA GLU A 86 0.84 -10.65 -9.30
C GLU A 86 -0.22 -9.60 -8.97
N ILE A 87 -0.41 -9.32 -7.69
CA ILE A 87 -1.38 -8.32 -7.26
C ILE A 87 -0.94 -6.92 -7.68
N LEU A 88 0.34 -6.60 -7.51
CA LEU A 88 0.89 -5.32 -7.93
C LEU A 88 0.65 -5.09 -9.42
N ARG A 89 0.90 -6.12 -10.23
CA ARG A 89 0.70 -6.04 -11.67
C ARG A 89 -0.76 -5.74 -12.02
N LYS A 90 -1.70 -6.39 -11.32
CA LYS A 90 -3.12 -6.15 -11.53
C LYS A 90 -3.51 -4.73 -11.15
N LEU A 91 -3.01 -4.23 -10.02
CA LEU A 91 -3.31 -2.87 -9.56
C LEU A 91 -2.77 -1.83 -10.54
N LEU A 92 -1.56 -2.02 -11.05
CA LEU A 92 -0.94 -1.08 -11.97
C LEU A 92 -1.57 -1.13 -13.36
N SER A 93 -2.17 -2.23 -13.76
CA SER A 93 -2.78 -2.37 -15.08
C SER A 93 -4.18 -1.79 -15.17
N ALA A 94 -4.82 -1.49 -14.04
CA ALA A 94 -6.16 -0.91 -14.03
C ALA A 94 -6.07 0.59 -13.81
N THR A 95 -6.69 1.36 -14.68
CA THR A 95 -6.68 2.83 -14.61
C THR A 95 -7.13 3.33 -13.24
N ALA A 96 -8.13 2.69 -12.66
CA ALA A 96 -8.71 3.12 -11.38
C ALA A 96 -7.76 2.98 -10.20
N THR A 97 -6.76 2.08 -10.28
CA THR A 97 -5.86 1.80 -9.17
C THR A 97 -4.38 2.08 -9.47
N ALA A 98 -4.06 2.39 -10.73
CA ALA A 98 -2.67 2.51 -11.17
C ALA A 98 -1.89 3.62 -10.44
N ALA A 99 -2.56 4.67 -9.98
CA ALA A 99 -1.91 5.79 -9.32
C ALA A 99 -1.83 5.63 -7.79
N ILE A 100 -2.45 4.59 -7.23
CA ILE A 100 -2.42 4.39 -5.78
C ILE A 100 -1.04 3.87 -5.38
N PRO A 101 -0.34 4.52 -4.45
CA PRO A 101 0.96 4.02 -4.01
C PRO A 101 0.81 2.68 -3.29
N VAL A 102 1.69 1.74 -3.63
CA VAL A 102 1.74 0.42 -3.02
C VAL A 102 3.08 0.27 -2.31
N VAL A 103 3.03 -0.04 -1.02
CA VAL A 103 4.22 -0.31 -0.22
C VAL A 103 4.28 -1.81 0.03
N ALA A 104 5.37 -2.44 -0.42
CA ALA A 104 5.61 -3.85 -0.17
C ALA A 104 5.94 -4.04 1.31
N PHE A 105 5.21 -4.93 1.99
CA PHE A 105 5.32 -5.12 3.43
C PHE A 105 5.46 -6.62 3.70
N THR A 106 6.69 -7.12 3.64
CA THR A 106 6.92 -8.56 3.59
C THR A 106 8.19 -8.99 4.31
N SER A 107 8.22 -10.26 4.75
CA SER A 107 9.41 -10.89 5.31
C SER A 107 10.25 -11.61 4.26
N ASP A 108 9.91 -11.48 3.00
CA ASP A 108 10.66 -12.13 1.92
C ASP A 108 12.06 -11.53 1.74
N SER A 109 12.86 -12.19 0.92
CA SER A 109 14.26 -11.82 0.69
C SER A 109 14.40 -10.50 -0.04
N GLY A 110 15.61 -9.93 0.02
CA GLY A 110 15.93 -8.71 -0.70
C GLY A 110 15.69 -8.81 -2.21
N ASP A 111 15.90 -9.99 -2.79
CA ASP A 111 15.67 -10.19 -4.22
C ASP A 111 14.19 -10.00 -4.58
N VAL A 112 13.30 -10.53 -3.75
CA VAL A 112 11.85 -10.35 -3.94
C VAL A 112 11.47 -8.89 -3.79
N ILE A 113 12.00 -8.24 -2.76
CA ILE A 113 11.74 -6.82 -2.52
C ILE A 113 12.23 -5.98 -3.69
N ASP A 114 13.44 -6.24 -4.17
CA ASP A 114 13.99 -5.51 -5.32
C ASP A 114 13.13 -5.68 -6.56
N GLU A 115 12.61 -6.88 -6.78
CA GLU A 115 11.72 -7.14 -7.89
C GLU A 115 10.41 -6.37 -7.77
N LEU A 116 9.82 -6.33 -6.56
CA LEU A 116 8.60 -5.57 -6.34
C LEU A 116 8.82 -4.07 -6.58
N LEU A 117 9.94 -3.54 -6.11
CA LEU A 117 10.29 -2.14 -6.35
C LEU A 117 10.49 -1.86 -7.83
N ALA A 118 11.18 -2.76 -8.54
CA ALA A 118 11.41 -2.61 -9.98
C ALA A 118 10.09 -2.68 -10.77
N ASN A 119 9.11 -3.38 -10.26
CA ASN A 119 7.81 -3.54 -10.90
C ASN A 119 6.78 -2.50 -10.49
N GLY A 120 7.16 -1.51 -9.69
CA GLY A 120 6.30 -0.37 -9.44
C GLY A 120 5.86 -0.15 -8.00
N ALA A 121 6.29 -0.96 -7.03
CA ALA A 121 6.04 -0.65 -5.63
C ALA A 121 6.77 0.65 -5.28
N ALA A 122 6.12 1.51 -4.53
CA ALA A 122 6.69 2.81 -4.18
C ALA A 122 7.81 2.70 -3.16
N GLU A 123 7.66 1.81 -2.19
CA GLU A 123 8.62 1.58 -1.11
C GLU A 123 8.45 0.16 -0.61
N SER A 124 9.34 -0.23 0.31
CA SER A 124 9.23 -1.53 0.97
C SER A 124 9.48 -1.38 2.48
N ILE A 125 8.81 -2.21 3.25
CA ILE A 125 9.04 -2.35 4.69
C ILE A 125 9.27 -3.84 4.94
N ALA A 126 10.43 -4.18 5.52
CA ALA A 126 10.74 -5.57 5.86
C ALA A 126 10.07 -5.94 7.18
N LYS A 127 9.61 -7.18 7.29
CA LYS A 127 9.10 -7.73 8.55
C LYS A 127 10.15 -8.65 9.16
N PRO A 128 10.43 -8.57 10.45
CA PRO A 128 9.85 -7.64 11.45
C PRO A 128 10.28 -6.20 11.17
N PHE A 129 9.42 -5.26 11.51
CA PHE A 129 9.62 -3.88 11.11
C PHE A 129 9.86 -2.95 12.30
N ASP A 130 10.48 -1.82 12.01
CA ASP A 130 10.66 -0.72 12.95
C ASP A 130 9.37 0.10 12.98
N ILE A 131 8.81 0.28 14.18
CA ILE A 131 7.55 1.00 14.35
C ILE A 131 7.69 2.45 13.86
N HIS A 132 8.82 3.09 14.14
CA HIS A 132 9.04 4.48 13.70
C HIS A 132 9.08 4.59 12.19
N GLN A 133 9.75 3.64 11.51
CA GLN A 133 9.77 3.62 10.05
C GLN A 133 8.37 3.40 9.48
N PHE A 134 7.63 2.45 10.06
CA PHE A 134 6.26 2.17 9.64
C PHE A 134 5.38 3.42 9.76
N MET A 135 5.39 4.06 10.95
CA MET A 135 4.57 5.24 11.18
C MET A 135 4.98 6.42 10.30
N ALA A 136 6.27 6.56 10.02
CA ALA A 136 6.76 7.63 9.14
C ALA A 136 6.22 7.45 7.71
N ILE A 137 6.18 6.22 7.23
CA ILE A 137 5.62 5.93 5.90
C ILE A 137 4.12 6.21 5.89
N ILE A 138 3.40 5.75 6.91
CA ILE A 138 1.97 6.02 7.03
C ILE A 138 1.71 7.54 7.01
N ASP A 139 2.46 8.30 7.80
CA ASP A 139 2.27 9.75 7.87
C ASP A 139 2.61 10.45 6.56
N ARG A 140 3.53 9.90 5.79
CA ARG A 140 3.92 10.48 4.50
C ARG A 140 2.80 10.36 3.46
N TYR A 141 2.14 9.21 3.41
CA TYR A 141 1.12 8.94 2.40
C TYR A 141 -0.29 9.30 2.86
N LEU A 142 -0.53 9.29 4.17
CA LEU A 142 -1.85 9.56 4.75
C LEU A 142 -1.74 10.61 5.87
N PRO A 143 -1.30 11.81 5.52
CA PRO A 143 -1.01 12.84 6.52
C PRO A 143 -2.21 13.35 7.31
#